data_01d6e2ab55d1209aed2d490cee8e76c1
#
_entry.id   01d6e2ab55d1209aed2d490cee8e76c1
#
_cell.length_a   1.000
_cell.length_b   1.000
_cell.length_c   1.000
_cell.angle_alpha   90.00
_cell.angle_beta   90.00
_cell.angle_gamma   90.00
#
_symmetry.space_group_name_H-M   'P 1'
#
loop_
_entity.id
_entity.type
_entity.pdbx_description
1 polymer ?
#
loop_
_entity_poly.entity_id
_entity_poly.type
_entity_poly.pdbx_seq_one_letter_code
_entity_poly.pdbx_strand_id
1 'polypeptide(L)'
;MSVNAPSTPRSWSPASNTQGPLPAIIQLSRPYLSPIQIKNLEEKTAHANGSRDQQLKFQAFSVILATGNYLRFPIRTMGTAMIIFQRFYLFNTMQDFPSTLDTAHACLFVASKTEDTLKKLKEILLASYHIKHPTGPDISMDSPVIEDQRRRLISLERHVLETMSFDFRVRHPQSYIMKFAKHLRCKSRSFVQFNSDLFIDPAPLAETAWQVALDSYKTLVPLKRTPHAVALGCLYIAASLLECDVSGLNPERFCVPPGDFENVVLELLEFYIDWLPQTMLSTRYPDPAPFMSMRIELNKRVGKYSEIRASGAHLRLRDHTMGDKGTVRYVLNWERERLERDELY
;
A
#
# COMPACT_ATOMS: atom_id res chain seq x y z
N MET A 1 28.66 9.69 -66.73
CA MET A 1 28.79 9.37 -65.28
C MET A 1 28.40 10.63 -64.50
N SER A 2 27.15 10.73 -64.16
CA SER A 2 26.58 11.81 -63.33
C SER A 2 26.56 11.39 -61.88
N VAL A 3 27.31 12.12 -61.05
CA VAL A 3 27.42 11.88 -59.60
C VAL A 3 26.23 12.56 -58.95
N ASN A 4 25.35 11.77 -58.31
CA ASN A 4 24.25 12.27 -57.50
C ASN A 4 24.79 12.90 -56.22
N ALA A 5 24.46 14.17 -55.99
CA ALA A 5 24.72 14.87 -54.74
C ALA A 5 23.84 14.34 -53.61
N PRO A 6 24.33 14.27 -52.32
CA PRO A 6 23.57 13.80 -51.21
C PRO A 6 22.47 14.79 -50.84
N SER A 7 21.26 14.26 -50.63
CA SER A 7 20.07 15.01 -50.19
C SER A 7 20.30 15.62 -48.79
N THR A 8 20.13 16.93 -48.71
CA THR A 8 20.09 17.68 -47.44
C THR A 8 19.03 17.12 -46.47
N PRO A 9 19.30 17.04 -45.16
CA PRO A 9 18.30 16.61 -44.18
C PRO A 9 17.15 17.62 -44.16
N ARG A 10 15.93 17.10 -44.22
CA ARG A 10 14.71 17.91 -44.08
C ARG A 10 14.78 18.70 -42.77
N SER A 11 14.77 20.03 -42.89
CA SER A 11 14.59 20.93 -41.76
C SER A 11 13.27 20.60 -41.08
N TRP A 12 13.35 20.25 -39.80
CA TRP A 12 12.20 20.08 -38.92
C TRP A 12 11.58 21.47 -38.72
N SER A 13 10.59 21.83 -39.52
CA SER A 13 9.73 22.96 -39.20
C SER A 13 8.87 22.55 -38.02
N PRO A 14 8.88 23.29 -36.89
CA PRO A 14 7.95 23.01 -35.82
C PRO A 14 6.55 23.16 -36.40
N ALA A 15 5.77 22.07 -36.33
CA ALA A 15 4.36 22.11 -36.66
C ALA A 15 3.73 23.27 -35.87
N SER A 16 2.99 24.12 -36.59
CA SER A 16 2.25 25.24 -36.03
C SER A 16 1.46 24.69 -34.85
N ASN A 17 1.89 25.07 -33.63
CA ASN A 17 1.23 24.75 -32.40
C ASN A 17 -0.12 25.46 -32.37
N THR A 18 -1.15 24.82 -32.93
CA THR A 18 -2.53 25.05 -32.56
C THR A 18 -2.77 24.37 -31.20
N GLN A 19 -1.92 24.67 -30.22
CA GLN A 19 -2.26 24.35 -28.84
C GLN A 19 -3.41 25.25 -28.48
N GLY A 20 -4.59 24.62 -28.35
CA GLY A 20 -5.69 25.25 -27.65
C GLY A 20 -5.19 25.78 -26.30
N PRO A 21 -5.90 26.73 -25.70
CA PRO A 21 -5.48 27.28 -24.42
C PRO A 21 -5.25 26.15 -23.41
N LEU A 22 -4.13 26.23 -22.64
CA LEU A 22 -3.78 25.25 -21.61
C LEU A 22 -4.99 24.96 -20.71
N PRO A 23 -5.22 23.72 -20.32
CA PRO A 23 -6.35 23.38 -19.47
C PRO A 23 -6.29 24.16 -18.16
N ALA A 24 -7.43 24.71 -17.72
CA ALA A 24 -7.53 25.40 -16.44
C ALA A 24 -7.38 24.43 -15.24
N ILE A 25 -7.59 23.15 -15.47
CA ILE A 25 -7.60 22.10 -14.47
C ILE A 25 -6.70 20.96 -14.90
N ILE A 26 -5.88 20.48 -13.95
CA ILE A 26 -5.13 19.23 -14.08
C ILE A 26 -5.62 18.26 -13.03
N GLN A 27 -5.98 17.07 -13.44
CA GLN A 27 -6.38 15.99 -12.55
C GLN A 27 -5.26 14.94 -12.47
N LEU A 28 -4.69 14.79 -11.27
CA LEU A 28 -3.62 13.84 -11.00
C LEU A 28 -4.06 12.79 -9.99
N SER A 29 -3.66 11.54 -10.20
CA SER A 29 -3.83 10.50 -9.21
C SER A 29 -2.97 10.80 -7.97
N ARG A 30 -3.51 10.49 -6.79
CA ARG A 30 -2.81 10.59 -5.51
C ARG A 30 -2.41 9.20 -5.03
N PRO A 31 -1.12 8.97 -4.75
CA PRO A 31 -0.68 7.69 -4.18
C PRO A 31 -1.15 7.51 -2.73
N TYR A 32 -1.31 8.62 -1.98
CA TYR A 32 -1.75 8.60 -0.58
C TYR A 32 -3.06 9.36 -0.40
N LEU A 33 -3.94 8.79 0.42
CA LEU A 33 -5.24 9.33 0.77
C LEU A 33 -5.20 9.86 2.21
N SER A 34 -5.90 10.97 2.47
CA SER A 34 -6.04 11.47 3.84
C SER A 34 -7.00 10.57 4.64
N PRO A 35 -6.88 10.54 5.99
CA PRO A 35 -7.81 9.77 6.83
C PRO A 35 -9.28 10.13 6.61
N ILE A 36 -9.58 11.42 6.37
CA ILE A 36 -10.94 11.89 6.08
C ILE A 36 -11.43 11.35 4.74
N GLN A 37 -10.58 11.34 3.71
CA GLN A 37 -10.93 10.79 2.40
C GLN A 37 -11.22 9.27 2.49
N ILE A 38 -10.40 8.54 3.24
CA ILE A 38 -10.62 7.10 3.46
C ILE A 38 -11.95 6.87 4.19
N LYS A 39 -12.20 7.60 5.27
CA LYS A 39 -13.46 7.48 6.02
C LYS A 39 -14.68 7.72 5.12
N ASN A 40 -14.66 8.78 4.31
CA ASN A 40 -15.74 9.08 3.37
C ASN A 40 -15.92 7.97 2.30
N LEU A 41 -14.83 7.34 1.86
CA LEU A 41 -14.89 6.22 0.93
C LEU A 41 -15.42 4.96 1.61
N GLU A 42 -14.95 4.64 2.80
CA GLU A 42 -15.46 3.52 3.60
C GLU A 42 -16.96 3.67 3.89
N GLU A 43 -17.43 4.88 4.23
CA GLU A 43 -18.87 5.15 4.42
C GLU A 43 -19.68 4.91 3.15
N LYS A 44 -19.14 5.26 1.96
CA LYS A 44 -19.80 5.01 0.67
C LYS A 44 -19.82 3.53 0.27
N THR A 45 -18.78 2.79 0.63
CA THR A 45 -18.63 1.37 0.27
C THR A 45 -19.04 0.43 1.41
N ALA A 46 -19.38 0.97 2.59
CA ALA A 46 -19.77 0.21 3.77
C ALA A 46 -21.05 -0.61 3.53
N HIS A 47 -21.00 -1.85 3.97
CA HIS A 47 -22.15 -2.76 3.98
C HIS A 47 -22.49 -3.20 5.39
N ALA A 48 -23.69 -3.73 5.56
CA ALA A 48 -24.18 -4.22 6.85
C ALA A 48 -23.32 -5.37 7.46
N ASN A 49 -22.44 -6.00 6.68
CA ASN A 49 -21.67 -7.19 7.04
C ASN A 49 -20.14 -6.95 7.12
N GLY A 50 -19.70 -5.87 7.72
CA GLY A 50 -18.27 -5.48 7.76
C GLY A 50 -17.30 -6.57 8.23
N SER A 51 -17.70 -7.41 9.20
CA SER A 51 -16.87 -8.53 9.69
C SER A 51 -16.68 -9.61 8.62
N ARG A 52 -17.72 -9.94 7.84
CA ARG A 52 -17.65 -10.91 6.74
C ARG A 52 -16.76 -10.37 5.61
N ASP A 53 -16.91 -9.10 5.29
CA ASP A 53 -16.11 -8.46 4.24
C ASP A 53 -14.63 -8.46 4.59
N GLN A 54 -14.31 -8.24 5.87
CA GLN A 54 -12.93 -8.30 6.35
C GLN A 54 -12.35 -9.73 6.26
N GLN A 55 -13.14 -10.77 6.58
CA GLN A 55 -12.71 -12.17 6.41
C GLN A 55 -12.46 -12.51 4.93
N LEU A 56 -13.31 -12.04 4.01
CA LEU A 56 -13.10 -12.22 2.57
C LEU A 56 -11.82 -11.53 2.08
N LYS A 57 -11.49 -10.35 2.62
CA LYS A 57 -10.21 -9.68 2.34
C LYS A 57 -9.03 -10.53 2.81
N PHE A 58 -9.09 -11.11 4.01
CA PHE A 58 -8.00 -11.98 4.51
C PHE A 58 -7.83 -13.24 3.67
N GLN A 59 -8.92 -13.85 3.20
CA GLN A 59 -8.85 -14.97 2.26
C GLN A 59 -8.16 -14.56 0.96
N ALA A 60 -8.49 -13.39 0.43
CA ALA A 60 -7.86 -12.84 -0.77
C ALA A 60 -6.35 -12.59 -0.57
N PHE A 61 -5.94 -12.03 0.58
CA PHE A 61 -4.52 -11.85 0.90
C PHE A 61 -3.79 -13.18 1.02
N SER A 62 -4.42 -14.19 1.64
CA SER A 62 -3.84 -15.53 1.73
C SER A 62 -3.63 -16.14 0.34
N VAL A 63 -4.56 -15.94 -0.59
CA VAL A 63 -4.42 -16.40 -1.98
C VAL A 63 -3.32 -15.65 -2.72
N ILE A 64 -3.21 -14.31 -2.55
CA ILE A 64 -2.11 -13.52 -3.14
C ILE A 64 -0.76 -14.05 -2.66
N LEU A 65 -0.61 -14.27 -1.34
CA LEU A 65 0.64 -14.74 -0.75
C LEU A 65 0.95 -16.19 -1.16
N ALA A 66 -0.02 -17.09 -1.11
CA ALA A 66 0.18 -18.50 -1.47
C ALA A 66 0.54 -18.65 -2.96
N THR A 67 -0.23 -17.99 -3.84
CA THR A 67 0.02 -18.01 -5.29
C THR A 67 1.34 -17.33 -5.63
N GLY A 68 1.65 -16.21 -4.97
CA GLY A 68 2.90 -15.50 -5.15
C GLY A 68 4.12 -16.34 -4.74
N ASN A 69 4.05 -17.01 -3.60
CA ASN A 69 5.10 -17.89 -3.12
C ASN A 69 5.30 -19.12 -4.05
N TYR A 70 4.20 -19.74 -4.51
CA TYR A 70 4.26 -20.85 -5.47
C TYR A 70 4.94 -20.46 -6.77
N LEU A 71 4.64 -19.28 -7.30
CA LEU A 71 5.24 -18.72 -8.52
C LEU A 71 6.60 -18.06 -8.29
N ARG A 72 7.09 -18.03 -7.05
CA ARG A 72 8.33 -17.37 -6.62
C ARG A 72 8.35 -15.88 -6.96
N PHE A 73 7.24 -15.20 -6.80
CA PHE A 73 7.20 -13.75 -6.91
C PHE A 73 7.96 -13.09 -5.76
N PRO A 74 8.69 -12.01 -6.03
CA PRO A 74 9.26 -11.18 -4.97
C PRO A 74 8.17 -10.66 -4.01
N ILE A 75 8.52 -10.46 -2.75
CA ILE A 75 7.63 -9.86 -1.74
C ILE A 75 7.07 -8.52 -2.21
N ARG A 76 7.87 -7.76 -2.94
CA ARG A 76 7.47 -6.47 -3.53
C ARG A 76 6.25 -6.63 -4.45
N THR A 77 6.24 -7.62 -5.33
CA THR A 77 5.12 -7.91 -6.23
C THR A 77 3.85 -8.28 -5.44
N MET A 78 3.99 -9.15 -4.43
CA MET A 78 2.86 -9.53 -3.58
C MET A 78 2.34 -8.34 -2.76
N GLY A 79 3.24 -7.52 -2.21
CA GLY A 79 2.87 -6.29 -1.49
C GLY A 79 2.15 -5.28 -2.39
N THR A 80 2.63 -5.09 -3.63
CA THR A 80 1.94 -4.26 -4.63
C THR A 80 0.55 -4.80 -4.92
N ALA A 81 0.38 -6.12 -5.10
CA ALA A 81 -0.92 -6.73 -5.32
C ALA A 81 -1.89 -6.48 -4.16
N MET A 82 -1.42 -6.59 -2.92
CA MET A 82 -2.24 -6.34 -1.73
C MET A 82 -2.65 -4.87 -1.61
N ILE A 83 -1.75 -3.92 -1.91
CA ILE A 83 -2.06 -2.48 -1.92
C ILE A 83 -3.10 -2.15 -3.01
N ILE A 84 -2.94 -2.71 -4.21
CA ILE A 84 -3.90 -2.54 -5.30
C ILE A 84 -5.26 -3.11 -4.89
N PHE A 85 -5.29 -4.27 -4.28
CA PHE A 85 -6.52 -4.91 -3.79
C PHE A 85 -7.24 -4.06 -2.73
N GLN A 86 -6.50 -3.53 -1.75
CA GLN A 86 -7.05 -2.62 -0.75
C GLN A 86 -7.62 -1.35 -1.39
N ARG A 87 -6.87 -0.76 -2.33
CA ARG A 87 -7.34 0.42 -3.06
C ARG A 87 -8.58 0.11 -3.88
N PHE A 88 -8.65 -1.06 -4.53
CA PHE A 88 -9.80 -1.47 -5.34
C PHE A 88 -11.09 -1.48 -4.50
N TYR A 89 -11.09 -2.15 -3.34
CA TYR A 89 -12.27 -2.24 -2.47
C TYR A 89 -12.51 -1.00 -1.60
N LEU A 90 -11.62 -0.04 -1.64
CA LEU A 90 -11.89 1.29 -1.07
C LEU A 90 -12.78 2.13 -2.00
N PHE A 91 -12.71 1.91 -3.33
CA PHE A 91 -13.49 2.63 -4.33
C PHE A 91 -14.65 1.83 -4.92
N ASN A 92 -14.67 0.52 -4.77
CA ASN A 92 -15.69 -0.37 -5.32
C ASN A 92 -16.30 -1.22 -4.21
N THR A 93 -17.59 -1.53 -4.35
CA THR A 93 -18.29 -2.33 -3.35
C THR A 93 -18.07 -3.83 -3.59
N MET A 94 -18.17 -4.65 -2.54
CA MET A 94 -18.17 -6.10 -2.70
C MET A 94 -19.46 -6.64 -3.33
N GLN A 95 -20.51 -5.84 -3.42
CA GLN A 95 -21.73 -6.20 -4.14
C GLN A 95 -21.51 -6.13 -5.65
N ASP A 96 -20.82 -5.09 -6.13
CA ASP A 96 -20.50 -4.92 -7.54
C ASP A 96 -19.44 -5.93 -8.00
N PHE A 97 -18.51 -6.27 -7.11
CA PHE A 97 -17.40 -7.21 -7.35
C PHE A 97 -17.37 -8.31 -6.29
N PRO A 98 -18.32 -9.26 -6.31
CA PRO A 98 -18.49 -10.26 -5.24
C PRO A 98 -17.37 -11.32 -5.21
N SER A 99 -16.68 -11.57 -6.32
CA SER A 99 -15.56 -12.51 -6.37
C SER A 99 -14.25 -11.87 -5.91
N THR A 100 -14.05 -11.80 -4.59
CA THR A 100 -12.80 -11.26 -4.00
C THR A 100 -11.56 -12.03 -4.44
N LEU A 101 -11.70 -13.33 -4.72
CA LEU A 101 -10.60 -14.18 -5.18
C LEU A 101 -10.20 -13.87 -6.63
N ASP A 102 -11.17 -13.64 -7.53
CA ASP A 102 -10.87 -13.23 -8.90
C ASP A 102 -10.22 -11.83 -8.89
N THR A 103 -10.71 -10.92 -8.05
CA THR A 103 -10.08 -9.61 -7.84
C THR A 103 -8.65 -9.74 -7.33
N ALA A 104 -8.38 -10.66 -6.40
CA ALA A 104 -7.02 -10.92 -5.90
C ALA A 104 -6.08 -11.39 -7.01
N HIS A 105 -6.54 -12.30 -7.89
CA HIS A 105 -5.75 -12.76 -9.04
C HIS A 105 -5.52 -11.63 -10.05
N ALA A 106 -6.53 -10.80 -10.33
CA ALA A 106 -6.38 -9.65 -11.22
C ALA A 106 -5.37 -8.65 -10.65
N CYS A 107 -5.44 -8.35 -9.35
CA CYS A 107 -4.46 -7.48 -8.67
C CYS A 107 -3.03 -8.07 -8.71
N LEU A 108 -2.87 -9.38 -8.51
CA LEU A 108 -1.58 -10.05 -8.60
C LEU A 108 -1.03 -9.99 -10.03
N PHE A 109 -1.88 -10.15 -11.03
CA PHE A 109 -1.50 -10.05 -12.44
C PHE A 109 -1.06 -8.62 -12.80
N VAL A 110 -1.81 -7.60 -12.41
CA VAL A 110 -1.43 -6.19 -12.58
C VAL A 110 -0.11 -5.90 -11.86
N ALA A 111 0.04 -6.35 -10.61
CA ALA A 111 1.26 -6.17 -9.84
C ALA A 111 2.47 -6.82 -10.50
N SER A 112 2.31 -8.01 -11.10
CA SER A 112 3.40 -8.69 -11.80
C SER A 112 3.90 -7.89 -13.01
N LYS A 113 3.01 -7.18 -13.69
CA LYS A 113 3.37 -6.26 -14.78
C LYS A 113 4.05 -4.99 -14.26
N THR A 114 3.52 -4.42 -13.17
CA THR A 114 4.03 -3.18 -12.58
C THR A 114 5.44 -3.34 -12.01
N GLU A 115 5.74 -4.52 -11.47
CA GLU A 115 7.01 -4.81 -10.79
C GLU A 115 8.00 -5.61 -11.67
N ASP A 116 7.76 -5.66 -12.99
CA ASP A 116 8.61 -6.36 -13.98
C ASP A 116 8.86 -7.85 -13.66
N THR A 117 7.90 -8.50 -12.99
CA THR A 117 7.95 -9.94 -12.64
C THR A 117 6.95 -10.73 -13.46
N LEU A 118 6.96 -10.54 -14.76
CA LEU A 118 5.95 -11.00 -15.69
C LEU A 118 5.69 -12.52 -15.61
N LYS A 119 4.42 -12.86 -15.45
CA LYS A 119 3.87 -14.23 -15.59
C LYS A 119 2.62 -14.17 -16.45
N LYS A 120 2.38 -15.24 -17.22
CA LYS A 120 1.14 -15.35 -17.96
C LYS A 120 -0.04 -15.50 -17.00
N LEU A 121 -1.18 -14.90 -17.33
CA LEU A 121 -2.39 -15.00 -16.49
C LEU A 121 -2.79 -16.46 -16.24
N LYS A 122 -2.68 -17.33 -17.26
CA LYS A 122 -2.94 -18.78 -17.13
C LYS A 122 -2.02 -19.47 -16.12
N GLU A 123 -0.76 -19.04 -16.00
CA GLU A 123 0.18 -19.58 -15.00
C GLU A 123 -0.26 -19.21 -13.58
N ILE A 124 -0.72 -17.97 -13.37
CA ILE A 124 -1.23 -17.50 -12.07
C ILE A 124 -2.49 -18.29 -11.68
N LEU A 125 -3.41 -18.50 -12.63
CA LEU A 125 -4.63 -19.25 -12.40
C LEU A 125 -4.36 -20.72 -12.11
N LEU A 126 -3.47 -21.34 -12.87
CA LEU A 126 -3.07 -22.72 -12.67
C LEU A 126 -2.40 -22.93 -11.30
N ALA A 127 -1.49 -22.03 -10.92
CA ALA A 127 -0.87 -22.05 -9.59
C ALA A 127 -1.91 -21.96 -8.47
N SER A 128 -2.88 -21.05 -8.60
CA SER A 128 -3.98 -20.93 -7.64
C SER A 128 -4.87 -22.18 -7.60
N TYR A 129 -5.11 -22.81 -8.73
CA TYR A 129 -5.85 -24.06 -8.80
C TYR A 129 -5.14 -25.19 -8.05
N HIS A 130 -3.84 -25.40 -8.28
CA HIS A 130 -3.06 -26.41 -7.56
C HIS A 130 -3.01 -26.19 -6.05
N ILE A 131 -2.93 -24.93 -5.62
CA ILE A 131 -2.98 -24.60 -4.19
C ILE A 131 -4.33 -24.96 -3.56
N LYS A 132 -5.43 -24.73 -4.28
CA LYS A 132 -6.78 -25.08 -3.81
C LYS A 132 -7.06 -26.58 -3.85
N HIS A 133 -6.44 -27.27 -4.78
CA HIS A 133 -6.68 -28.71 -5.05
C HIS A 133 -5.37 -29.50 -5.05
N PRO A 134 -4.67 -29.61 -3.89
CA PRO A 134 -3.34 -30.24 -3.81
C PRO A 134 -3.36 -31.73 -4.19
N THR A 135 -4.49 -32.40 -4.01
CA THR A 135 -4.71 -33.81 -4.38
C THR A 135 -5.65 -33.99 -5.57
N GLY A 136 -6.04 -32.89 -6.19
CA GLY A 136 -6.97 -32.89 -7.32
C GLY A 136 -6.29 -33.35 -8.62
N PRO A 137 -7.09 -33.55 -9.68
CA PRO A 137 -6.54 -33.89 -10.98
C PRO A 137 -5.68 -32.74 -11.51
N ASP A 138 -4.58 -33.09 -12.14
CA ASP A 138 -3.74 -32.13 -12.85
C ASP A 138 -4.51 -31.61 -14.08
N ILE A 139 -4.68 -30.28 -14.15
CA ILE A 139 -5.38 -29.65 -15.27
C ILE A 139 -4.40 -28.92 -16.18
N SER A 140 -4.69 -29.01 -17.48
CA SER A 140 -3.93 -28.27 -18.50
C SER A 140 -4.24 -26.77 -18.44
N MET A 141 -3.26 -25.95 -18.84
CA MET A 141 -3.46 -24.49 -19.05
C MET A 141 -4.57 -24.17 -20.06
N ASP A 142 -4.92 -25.10 -20.94
CA ASP A 142 -5.95 -24.93 -21.95
C ASP A 142 -7.30 -25.55 -21.54
N SER A 143 -7.44 -25.95 -20.27
CA SER A 143 -8.70 -26.46 -19.77
C SER A 143 -9.81 -25.38 -19.82
N PRO A 144 -11.06 -25.75 -20.09
CA PRO A 144 -12.17 -24.81 -20.13
C PRO A 144 -12.31 -23.99 -18.84
N VAL A 145 -12.01 -24.59 -17.68
CA VAL A 145 -12.08 -23.93 -16.37
C VAL A 145 -11.10 -22.74 -16.30
N ILE A 146 -9.86 -22.95 -16.73
CA ILE A 146 -8.84 -21.90 -16.76
C ILE A 146 -9.18 -20.82 -17.77
N GLU A 147 -9.69 -21.20 -18.94
CA GLU A 147 -10.04 -20.24 -19.98
C GLU A 147 -11.25 -19.36 -19.60
N ASP A 148 -12.27 -19.92 -18.97
CA ASP A 148 -13.42 -19.16 -18.48
C ASP A 148 -13.01 -18.18 -17.36
N GLN A 149 -12.17 -18.61 -16.43
CA GLN A 149 -11.64 -17.72 -15.40
C GLN A 149 -10.77 -16.62 -16.02
N ARG A 150 -9.93 -16.96 -16.99
CA ARG A 150 -9.11 -15.99 -17.72
C ARG A 150 -9.95 -14.89 -18.38
N ARG A 151 -11.07 -15.24 -19.03
CA ARG A 151 -11.96 -14.25 -19.65
C ARG A 151 -12.53 -13.26 -18.65
N ARG A 152 -12.98 -13.75 -17.49
CA ARG A 152 -13.46 -12.88 -16.40
C ARG A 152 -12.36 -11.95 -15.87
N LEU A 153 -11.15 -12.46 -15.71
CA LEU A 153 -10.03 -11.67 -15.17
C LEU A 153 -9.55 -10.58 -16.12
N ILE A 154 -9.62 -10.76 -17.41
CA ILE A 154 -9.27 -9.71 -18.39
C ILE A 154 -10.18 -8.48 -18.25
N SER A 155 -11.49 -8.71 -18.08
CA SER A 155 -12.42 -7.60 -17.80
C SER A 155 -12.12 -6.94 -16.46
N LEU A 156 -11.83 -7.76 -15.44
CA LEU A 156 -11.54 -7.26 -14.09
C LEU A 156 -10.21 -6.50 -14.02
N GLU A 157 -9.20 -6.92 -14.78
CA GLU A 157 -7.93 -6.18 -14.91
C GLU A 157 -8.16 -4.74 -15.35
N ARG A 158 -9.04 -4.52 -16.34
CA ARG A 158 -9.40 -3.17 -16.78
C ARG A 158 -9.96 -2.34 -15.62
N HIS A 159 -10.90 -2.89 -14.85
CA HIS A 159 -11.48 -2.18 -13.70
C HIS A 159 -10.44 -1.87 -12.61
N VAL A 160 -9.49 -2.78 -12.39
CA VAL A 160 -8.37 -2.55 -11.47
C VAL A 160 -7.52 -1.37 -11.95
N LEU A 161 -7.12 -1.34 -13.22
CA LEU A 161 -6.34 -0.26 -13.80
C LEU A 161 -7.06 1.09 -13.75
N GLU A 162 -8.36 1.11 -14.06
CA GLU A 162 -9.20 2.30 -13.96
C GLU A 162 -9.31 2.81 -12.52
N THR A 163 -9.48 1.92 -11.54
CA THR A 163 -9.53 2.29 -10.11
C THR A 163 -8.20 2.87 -9.63
N MET A 164 -7.09 2.38 -10.15
CA MET A 164 -5.77 2.94 -9.89
C MET A 164 -5.54 4.27 -10.61
N SER A 165 -6.42 4.68 -11.52
CA SER A 165 -6.20 5.83 -12.43
C SER A 165 -4.87 5.72 -13.17
N PHE A 166 -4.41 4.51 -13.49
CA PHE A 166 -3.12 4.19 -14.11
C PHE A 166 -1.90 4.75 -13.35
N ASP A 167 -2.05 4.98 -12.04
CA ASP A 167 -0.94 5.38 -11.18
C ASP A 167 -0.27 4.16 -10.55
N PHE A 168 0.88 3.79 -11.08
CA PHE A 168 1.67 2.63 -10.65
C PHE A 168 2.74 2.96 -9.61
N ARG A 169 2.71 4.15 -9.01
CA ARG A 169 3.69 4.59 -8.01
C ARG A 169 3.46 3.96 -6.65
N VAL A 170 3.69 2.66 -6.55
CA VAL A 170 3.67 1.93 -5.28
C VAL A 170 5.08 1.90 -4.70
N ARG A 171 5.23 2.20 -3.41
CA ARG A 171 6.51 2.19 -2.71
C ARG A 171 6.41 1.35 -1.44
N HIS A 172 7.48 0.62 -1.14
CA HIS A 172 7.51 -0.38 -0.09
C HIS A 172 8.40 0.04 1.09
N PRO A 173 8.03 -0.32 2.34
CA PRO A 173 8.79 0.04 3.54
C PRO A 173 10.08 -0.76 3.72
N GLN A 174 10.24 -1.94 3.09
CA GLN A 174 11.32 -2.89 3.34
C GLN A 174 12.72 -2.30 3.16
N SER A 175 12.92 -1.49 2.12
CA SER A 175 14.21 -0.84 1.88
C SER A 175 14.59 0.16 2.97
N TYR A 176 13.58 0.83 3.57
CA TYR A 176 13.77 1.75 4.67
C TYR A 176 14.01 1.01 5.99
N ILE A 177 13.32 -0.10 6.24
CA ILE A 177 13.56 -0.96 7.41
C ILE A 177 15.03 -1.37 7.48
N MET A 178 15.57 -1.89 6.38
CA MET A 178 16.99 -2.31 6.32
C MET A 178 17.97 -1.16 6.57
N LYS A 179 17.67 0.04 6.03
CA LYS A 179 18.49 1.23 6.23
C LYS A 179 18.40 1.73 7.68
N PHE A 180 17.20 1.83 8.21
CA PHE A 180 16.96 2.38 9.55
C PHE A 180 17.47 1.43 10.64
N ALA A 181 17.26 0.11 10.50
CA ALA A 181 17.77 -0.88 11.44
C ALA A 181 19.32 -0.81 11.62
N LYS A 182 20.04 -0.54 10.53
CA LYS A 182 21.50 -0.33 10.58
C LYS A 182 21.91 0.92 11.38
N HIS A 183 21.06 1.94 11.40
CA HIS A 183 21.31 3.18 12.17
C HIS A 183 20.85 3.08 13.62
N LEU A 184 19.92 2.17 13.91
CA LEU A 184 19.44 1.91 15.24
C LEU A 184 20.38 0.92 15.92
N ARG A 185 21.37 1.44 16.62
CA ARG A 185 22.20 0.64 17.54
C ARG A 185 21.35 0.29 18.76
N CYS A 186 20.55 -0.77 18.65
CA CYS A 186 19.70 -1.21 19.75
C CYS A 186 20.55 -1.72 20.90
N LYS A 187 20.38 -1.13 22.09
CA LYS A 187 20.85 -1.69 23.35
C LYS A 187 19.73 -2.51 23.96
N SER A 188 19.98 -3.76 24.33
CA SER A 188 18.98 -4.58 25.04
C SER A 188 18.72 -4.01 26.44
N ARG A 189 17.45 -3.86 26.82
CA ARG A 189 17.07 -3.49 28.20
C ARG A 189 17.37 -4.56 29.23
N SER A 190 17.34 -5.83 28.82
CA SER A 190 17.46 -6.97 29.74
C SER A 190 18.91 -7.26 30.17
N PHE A 191 19.92 -6.61 29.58
CA PHE A 191 21.34 -6.84 29.88
C PHE A 191 22.03 -5.68 30.57
N VAL A 192 21.36 -5.00 31.49
CA VAL A 192 21.88 -3.80 32.21
C VAL A 192 22.99 -4.13 33.23
N GLN A 193 23.31 -5.40 33.48
CA GLN A 193 24.25 -5.73 34.59
C GLN A 193 25.64 -6.23 34.23
N PHE A 194 25.97 -6.54 32.97
CA PHE A 194 27.35 -6.92 32.64
C PHE A 194 27.75 -6.48 31.22
N ASN A 195 28.70 -5.56 31.15
CA ASN A 195 29.47 -5.07 30.00
C ASN A 195 28.74 -4.18 28.99
N SER A 196 29.17 -2.95 28.95
CA SER A 196 28.63 -1.76 28.29
C SER A 196 28.70 -1.74 26.74
N ASP A 197 29.09 -2.82 26.05
CA ASP A 197 29.41 -2.78 24.62
C ASP A 197 28.78 -3.93 23.78
N LEU A 198 27.82 -4.69 24.31
CA LEU A 198 27.12 -5.71 23.48
C LEU A 198 26.10 -5.02 22.58
N PHE A 199 26.52 -4.75 21.34
CA PHE A 199 25.58 -4.37 20.28
C PHE A 199 24.75 -5.59 19.91
N ILE A 200 23.41 -5.47 19.96
CA ILE A 200 22.52 -6.49 19.41
C ILE A 200 22.70 -6.49 17.90
N ASP A 201 22.82 -7.69 17.33
CA ASP A 201 22.74 -7.91 15.89
C ASP A 201 21.44 -7.23 15.36
N PRO A 202 21.51 -6.31 14.39
CA PRO A 202 20.32 -5.68 13.82
C PRO A 202 19.42 -6.66 13.06
N ALA A 203 19.87 -7.89 12.81
CA ALA A 203 19.13 -8.87 12.02
C ALA A 203 17.78 -9.27 12.66
N PRO A 204 17.66 -9.63 13.95
CA PRO A 204 16.38 -9.97 14.56
C PRO A 204 15.38 -8.81 14.56
N LEU A 205 15.88 -7.57 14.76
CA LEU A 205 15.05 -6.36 14.71
C LEU A 205 14.52 -6.14 13.28
N ALA A 206 15.38 -6.23 12.28
CA ALA A 206 15.01 -6.06 10.90
C ALA A 206 14.04 -7.16 10.44
N GLU A 207 14.25 -8.41 10.85
CA GLU A 207 13.39 -9.54 10.52
C GLU A 207 11.99 -9.36 11.12
N THR A 208 11.88 -9.05 12.41
CA THR A 208 10.60 -8.81 13.06
C THR A 208 9.88 -7.60 12.45
N ALA A 209 10.60 -6.49 12.20
CA ALA A 209 10.03 -5.33 11.53
C ALA A 209 9.58 -5.64 10.09
N TRP A 210 10.27 -6.54 9.41
CA TRP A 210 9.88 -7.01 8.08
C TRP A 210 8.56 -7.79 8.11
N GLN A 211 8.35 -8.65 9.11
CA GLN A 211 7.10 -9.36 9.31
C GLN A 211 5.95 -8.36 9.60
N VAL A 212 6.19 -7.36 10.45
CA VAL A 212 5.22 -6.28 10.70
C VAL A 212 4.90 -5.51 9.41
N ALA A 213 5.90 -5.25 8.57
CA ALA A 213 5.69 -4.58 7.28
C ALA A 213 4.86 -5.41 6.29
N LEU A 214 5.00 -6.74 6.30
CA LEU A 214 4.14 -7.64 5.52
C LEU A 214 2.68 -7.58 6.02
N ASP A 215 2.49 -7.55 7.32
CA ASP A 215 1.17 -7.41 7.91
C ASP A 215 0.55 -6.04 7.64
N SER A 216 1.37 -4.98 7.52
CA SER A 216 0.87 -3.63 7.18
C SER A 216 0.12 -3.59 5.85
N TYR A 217 0.43 -4.45 4.88
CA TYR A 217 -0.29 -4.56 3.61
C TYR A 217 -1.73 -5.08 3.76
N LYS A 218 -2.05 -5.74 4.88
CA LYS A 218 -3.42 -6.16 5.20
C LYS A 218 -4.27 -5.02 5.77
N THR A 219 -3.68 -3.86 6.00
CA THR A 219 -4.30 -2.64 6.51
C THR A 219 -4.34 -1.55 5.45
N LEU A 220 -5.01 -0.43 5.75
CA LEU A 220 -5.00 0.75 4.87
C LEU A 220 -3.81 1.68 5.12
N VAL A 221 -2.90 1.34 6.03
CA VAL A 221 -1.73 2.16 6.38
C VAL A 221 -0.89 2.54 5.15
N PRO A 222 -0.56 1.61 4.21
CA PRO A 222 0.23 1.95 3.02
C PRO A 222 -0.47 2.92 2.05
N LEU A 223 -1.79 3.02 2.11
CA LEU A 223 -2.56 4.00 1.32
C LEU A 223 -2.65 5.37 1.98
N LYS A 224 -2.39 5.46 3.29
CA LYS A 224 -2.46 6.69 4.09
C LYS A 224 -1.11 7.35 4.26
N ARG A 225 -0.03 6.56 4.38
CA ARG A 225 1.28 7.01 4.88
C ARG A 225 2.42 6.62 3.95
N THR A 226 3.45 7.42 4.01
CA THR A 226 4.68 7.21 3.23
C THR A 226 5.45 5.98 3.71
N PRO A 227 6.21 5.28 2.84
CA PRO A 227 6.87 4.02 3.19
C PRO A 227 7.92 4.17 4.29
N HIS A 228 8.58 5.33 4.41
CA HIS A 228 9.54 5.56 5.50
C HIS A 228 8.83 5.73 6.85
N ALA A 229 7.64 6.34 6.89
CA ALA A 229 6.84 6.41 8.10
C ALA A 229 6.35 5.02 8.53
N VAL A 230 5.87 4.21 7.56
CA VAL A 230 5.48 2.81 7.82
C VAL A 230 6.66 2.00 8.34
N ALA A 231 7.85 2.13 7.71
CA ALA A 231 9.06 1.44 8.14
C ALA A 231 9.45 1.78 9.58
N LEU A 232 9.37 3.06 9.95
CA LEU A 232 9.69 3.49 11.31
C LEU A 232 8.69 2.95 12.33
N GLY A 233 7.39 2.94 12.00
CA GLY A 233 6.36 2.33 12.84
C GLY A 233 6.57 0.82 13.02
N CYS A 234 6.92 0.10 11.94
CA CYS A 234 7.25 -1.33 12.02
C CYS A 234 8.47 -1.60 12.91
N LEU A 235 9.51 -0.78 12.81
CA LEU A 235 10.69 -0.89 13.67
C LEU A 235 10.39 -0.59 15.13
N TYR A 236 9.50 0.36 15.41
CA TYR A 236 9.08 0.64 16.78
C TYR A 236 8.37 -0.55 17.43
N ILE A 237 7.40 -1.15 16.72
CA ILE A 237 6.69 -2.34 17.18
C ILE A 237 7.68 -3.50 17.39
N ALA A 238 8.55 -3.75 16.41
CA ALA A 238 9.55 -4.81 16.51
C ALA A 238 10.52 -4.60 17.67
N ALA A 239 11.03 -3.39 17.87
CA ALA A 239 11.93 -3.05 18.97
C ALA A 239 11.25 -3.21 20.33
N SER A 240 9.98 -2.82 20.44
CA SER A 240 9.20 -3.00 21.66
C SER A 240 8.95 -4.47 21.99
N LEU A 241 8.65 -5.31 20.99
CA LEU A 241 8.47 -6.76 21.15
C LEU A 241 9.78 -7.48 21.55
N LEU A 242 10.92 -6.97 21.09
CA LEU A 242 12.24 -7.51 21.39
C LEU A 242 12.85 -6.88 22.66
N GLU A 243 12.08 -6.06 23.39
CA GLU A 243 12.54 -5.32 24.58
C GLU A 243 13.78 -4.47 24.33
N CYS A 244 13.96 -3.98 23.11
CA CYS A 244 15.03 -3.08 22.74
C CYS A 244 14.74 -1.66 23.21
N ASP A 245 15.81 -0.87 23.42
CA ASP A 245 15.65 0.55 23.73
C ASP A 245 15.15 1.32 22.49
N VAL A 246 13.97 1.90 22.62
CA VAL A 246 13.32 2.70 21.56
C VAL A 246 13.65 4.19 21.64
N SER A 247 14.47 4.61 22.59
CA SER A 247 14.82 6.04 22.78
C SER A 247 15.53 6.65 21.56
N GLY A 248 16.21 5.82 20.76
CA GLY A 248 16.86 6.22 19.50
C GLY A 248 15.91 6.42 18.31
N LEU A 249 14.65 6.01 18.43
CA LEU A 249 13.63 6.13 17.39
C LEU A 249 12.97 7.53 17.42
N ASN A 250 13.74 8.57 17.14
CA ASN A 250 13.18 9.91 16.97
C ASN A 250 12.64 10.08 15.54
N PRO A 251 11.31 10.26 15.35
CA PRO A 251 10.71 10.38 14.01
C PRO A 251 11.30 11.52 13.16
N GLU A 252 11.62 12.66 13.76
CA GLU A 252 12.18 13.82 13.06
C GLU A 252 13.53 13.50 12.41
N ARG A 253 14.36 12.68 13.06
CA ARG A 253 15.65 12.24 12.53
C ARG A 253 15.51 11.41 11.24
N PHE A 254 14.36 10.77 11.06
CA PHE A 254 14.02 9.96 9.88
C PHE A 254 13.09 10.70 8.92
N CYS A 255 12.96 12.02 9.06
CA CYS A 255 12.07 12.86 8.23
C CYS A 255 10.60 12.41 8.28
N VAL A 256 10.15 11.86 9.41
CA VAL A 256 8.77 11.45 9.63
C VAL A 256 8.11 12.45 10.57
N PRO A 257 6.99 13.07 10.17
CA PRO A 257 6.23 13.90 11.10
C PRO A 257 5.77 13.08 12.33
N PRO A 258 5.92 13.57 13.56
CA PRO A 258 5.54 12.81 14.75
C PRO A 258 4.12 12.25 14.70
N GLY A 259 3.13 13.03 14.27
CA GLY A 259 1.75 12.55 14.15
C GLY A 259 1.56 11.45 13.10
N ASP A 260 2.38 11.39 12.05
CA ASP A 260 2.33 10.31 11.06
C ASP A 260 2.88 9.00 11.63
N PHE A 261 3.98 9.08 12.38
CA PHE A 261 4.57 7.94 13.07
C PHE A 261 3.58 7.31 14.06
N GLU A 262 3.03 8.14 14.96
CA GLU A 262 2.09 7.70 15.98
C GLU A 262 0.85 7.05 15.38
N ASN A 263 0.28 7.66 14.35
CA ASN A 263 -0.88 7.11 13.66
C ASN A 263 -0.58 5.75 12.99
N VAL A 264 0.60 5.58 12.38
CA VAL A 264 1.01 4.29 11.80
C VAL A 264 1.08 3.23 12.89
N VAL A 265 1.74 3.53 14.02
CA VAL A 265 1.88 2.56 15.12
C VAL A 265 0.52 2.22 15.72
N LEU A 266 -0.34 3.20 15.97
CA LEU A 266 -1.66 2.96 16.53
C LEU A 266 -2.54 2.10 15.62
N GLU A 267 -2.58 2.37 14.32
CA GLU A 267 -3.37 1.57 13.37
C GLU A 267 -2.84 0.13 13.24
N LEU A 268 -1.52 -0.06 13.26
CA LEU A 268 -0.93 -1.40 13.24
C LEU A 268 -1.19 -2.15 14.55
N LEU A 269 -1.11 -1.49 15.69
CA LEU A 269 -1.42 -2.11 16.99
C LEU A 269 -2.90 -2.49 17.09
N GLU A 270 -3.81 -1.66 16.59
CA GLU A 270 -5.23 -1.97 16.49
C GLU A 270 -5.46 -3.23 15.64
N PHE A 271 -4.80 -3.33 14.49
CA PHE A 271 -4.85 -4.51 13.65
C PHE A 271 -4.35 -5.77 14.37
N TYR A 272 -3.24 -5.69 15.14
CA TYR A 272 -2.75 -6.83 15.93
C TYR A 272 -3.68 -7.21 17.07
N ILE A 273 -4.34 -6.26 17.72
CA ILE A 273 -5.29 -6.53 18.81
C ILE A 273 -6.54 -7.23 18.27
N ASP A 274 -7.07 -6.77 17.14
CA ASP A 274 -8.34 -7.27 16.60
C ASP A 274 -8.20 -8.53 15.76
N TRP A 275 -7.05 -8.70 15.06
CA TRP A 275 -6.87 -9.71 14.02
C TRP A 275 -5.56 -10.51 14.15
N LEU A 276 -5.05 -10.67 15.37
CA LEU A 276 -3.79 -11.38 15.64
C LEU A 276 -3.65 -12.74 14.94
N PRO A 277 -4.67 -13.62 14.89
CA PRO A 277 -4.57 -14.92 14.21
C PRO A 277 -4.29 -14.80 12.69
N GLN A 278 -4.58 -13.67 12.09
CA GLN A 278 -4.37 -13.41 10.66
C GLN A 278 -3.01 -12.76 10.34
N THR A 279 -2.17 -12.59 11.36
CA THR A 279 -0.89 -11.88 11.25
C THR A 279 0.29 -12.85 11.13
N MET A 280 1.42 -12.34 10.63
CA MET A 280 2.68 -13.10 10.55
C MET A 280 3.28 -13.35 11.93
N LEU A 281 2.96 -12.49 12.90
CA LEU A 281 3.49 -12.57 14.26
C LEU A 281 2.69 -13.52 15.17
N SER A 282 1.52 -13.99 14.75
CA SER A 282 0.63 -14.83 15.58
C SER A 282 1.29 -16.10 16.16
N THR A 283 2.20 -16.71 15.40
CA THR A 283 2.92 -17.92 15.84
C THR A 283 3.93 -17.62 16.94
N ARG A 284 4.57 -16.45 16.89
CA ARG A 284 5.61 -16.05 17.84
C ARG A 284 5.04 -15.33 19.06
N TYR A 285 3.98 -14.56 18.85
CA TYR A 285 3.28 -13.78 19.86
C TYR A 285 1.78 -14.09 19.82
N PRO A 286 1.33 -15.21 20.41
CA PRO A 286 -0.08 -15.62 20.37
C PRO A 286 -0.99 -14.79 21.28
N ASP A 287 -0.41 -14.04 22.24
CA ASP A 287 -1.14 -13.20 23.18
C ASP A 287 -1.17 -11.74 22.67
N PRO A 288 -2.34 -11.08 22.62
CA PRO A 288 -2.45 -9.67 22.28
C PRO A 288 -1.98 -8.70 23.38
N ALA A 289 -1.70 -9.16 24.61
CA ALA A 289 -1.33 -8.32 25.74
C ALA A 289 -0.11 -7.40 25.47
N PRO A 290 0.98 -7.83 24.81
CA PRO A 290 2.09 -6.95 24.48
C PRO A 290 1.67 -5.77 23.59
N PHE A 291 0.80 -6.03 22.61
CA PHE A 291 0.31 -4.99 21.68
C PHE A 291 -0.63 -4.00 22.40
N MET A 292 -1.48 -4.48 23.30
CA MET A 292 -2.33 -3.64 24.15
C MET A 292 -1.48 -2.73 25.06
N SER A 293 -0.45 -3.27 25.69
CA SER A 293 0.47 -2.50 26.53
C SER A 293 1.18 -1.38 25.78
N MET A 294 1.67 -1.67 24.58
CA MET A 294 2.26 -0.67 23.67
C MET A 294 1.24 0.41 23.28
N ARG A 295 0.01 0.05 22.97
CA ARG A 295 -1.07 1.00 22.64
C ARG A 295 -1.36 1.95 23.79
N ILE A 296 -1.46 1.43 25.03
CA ILE A 296 -1.70 2.23 26.22
C ILE A 296 -0.56 3.22 26.46
N GLU A 297 0.69 2.75 26.34
CA GLU A 297 1.86 3.61 26.53
C GLU A 297 1.94 4.72 25.46
N LEU A 298 1.68 4.39 24.22
CA LEU A 298 1.68 5.36 23.13
C LEU A 298 0.54 6.39 23.28
N ASN A 299 -0.66 5.98 23.65
CA ASN A 299 -1.78 6.89 23.90
C ASN A 299 -1.49 7.89 25.02
N LYS A 300 -0.76 7.50 26.08
CA LYS A 300 -0.31 8.41 27.13
C LYS A 300 0.66 9.48 26.59
N ARG A 301 1.49 9.13 25.61
CA ARG A 301 2.40 10.08 24.95
C ARG A 301 1.63 11.03 24.02
N VAL A 302 0.75 10.48 23.17
CA VAL A 302 -0.05 11.26 22.22
C VAL A 302 -0.96 12.27 22.92
N GLY A 303 -1.59 11.89 24.03
CA GLY A 303 -2.41 12.80 24.85
C GLY A 303 -1.64 14.06 25.29
N LYS A 304 -0.38 13.93 25.69
CA LYS A 304 0.48 15.06 26.03
C LYS A 304 0.83 15.97 24.84
N TYR A 305 0.93 15.40 23.63
CA TYR A 305 1.25 16.16 22.41
C TYR A 305 0.02 16.84 21.79
N SER A 306 -1.20 16.29 21.96
CA SER A 306 -2.42 16.89 21.44
C SER A 306 -2.75 18.21 22.13
N GLU A 307 -2.47 18.35 23.42
CA GLU A 307 -2.64 19.59 24.15
C GLU A 307 -1.71 20.71 23.65
N ILE A 308 -0.50 20.36 23.20
CA ILE A 308 0.48 21.31 22.66
C ILE A 308 0.13 21.73 21.22
N ARG A 309 -0.47 20.83 20.41
CA ARG A 309 -0.87 21.13 19.02
C ARG A 309 -2.12 21.98 18.89
N ALA A 310 -3.02 21.97 19.86
CA ALA A 310 -4.23 22.79 19.83
C ALA A 310 -3.94 24.31 19.75
N SER A 311 -2.71 24.73 20.01
CA SER A 311 -2.36 26.15 20.06
C SER A 311 -1.69 26.74 18.79
N GLY A 312 -1.45 26.00 17.69
CA GLY A 312 -0.57 26.60 16.69
C GLY A 312 -0.58 26.21 15.23
N ALA A 313 -1.38 25.30 14.74
CA ALA A 313 -1.29 24.91 13.34
C ALA A 313 -2.62 25.16 12.59
N HIS A 314 -2.80 26.35 12.05
CA HIS A 314 -3.63 26.54 10.86
C HIS A 314 -3.00 25.76 9.69
N LEU A 315 -3.24 24.46 9.64
CA LEU A 315 -3.11 23.70 8.41
C LEU A 315 -4.07 24.36 7.42
N ARG A 316 -3.50 25.10 6.45
CA ARG A 316 -4.24 25.55 5.27
C ARG A 316 -4.76 24.27 4.60
N LEU A 317 -5.98 23.90 4.93
CA LEU A 317 -6.77 22.93 4.19
C LEU A 317 -6.89 23.50 2.76
N ARG A 318 -5.97 23.09 1.89
CA ARG A 318 -6.21 23.26 0.46
C ARG A 318 -7.40 22.36 0.16
N ASP A 319 -8.50 22.99 -0.22
CA ASP A 319 -9.71 22.33 -0.66
C ASP A 319 -9.40 21.53 -1.93
N HIS A 320 -8.99 20.28 -1.73
CA HIS A 320 -8.77 19.34 -2.81
C HIS A 320 -10.03 18.50 -2.94
N THR A 321 -10.93 18.93 -3.81
CA THR A 321 -12.04 18.08 -4.23
C THR A 321 -11.47 16.81 -4.83
N MET A 322 -11.83 15.66 -4.23
CA MET A 322 -11.40 14.36 -4.70
C MET A 322 -12.27 13.97 -5.90
N GLY A 323 -11.66 13.64 -7.02
CA GLY A 323 -12.35 13.07 -8.17
C GLY A 323 -12.78 11.62 -7.90
N ASP A 324 -13.61 11.06 -8.79
CA ASP A 324 -14.31 9.77 -8.63
C ASP A 324 -13.40 8.55 -8.42
N LYS A 325 -12.11 8.62 -8.70
CA LYS A 325 -11.16 7.51 -8.59
C LYS A 325 -9.90 7.86 -7.77
N GLY A 326 -10.05 8.71 -6.75
CA GLY A 326 -8.93 9.14 -5.90
C GLY A 326 -7.95 10.06 -6.63
N THR A 327 -8.40 10.74 -7.68
CA THR A 327 -7.64 11.80 -8.35
C THR A 327 -7.76 13.11 -7.61
N VAL A 328 -6.72 13.94 -7.68
CA VAL A 328 -6.73 15.29 -7.13
C VAL A 328 -6.82 16.29 -8.26
N ARG A 329 -7.75 17.20 -8.12
CA ARG A 329 -7.97 18.28 -9.07
C ARG A 329 -7.14 19.49 -8.65
N TYR A 330 -6.23 19.92 -9.51
CA TYR A 330 -5.49 21.16 -9.35
C TYR A 330 -6.10 22.23 -10.26
N VAL A 331 -6.56 23.33 -9.67
CA VAL A 331 -7.02 24.51 -10.42
C VAL A 331 -5.83 25.39 -10.67
N LEU A 332 -5.48 25.56 -11.92
CA LEU A 332 -4.36 26.40 -12.37
C LEU A 332 -4.80 27.85 -12.54
N ASN A 333 -6.03 28.07 -12.96
CA ASN A 333 -6.63 29.40 -13.14
C ASN A 333 -8.11 29.38 -12.72
N TRP A 334 -8.43 30.05 -11.60
CA TRP A 334 -9.77 30.10 -11.04
C TRP A 334 -10.80 30.87 -11.87
N GLU A 335 -10.36 31.93 -12.53
CA GLU A 335 -11.24 32.76 -13.37
C GLU A 335 -11.71 31.97 -14.58
N ARG A 336 -10.80 31.25 -15.20
CA ARG A 336 -11.10 30.40 -16.35
C ARG A 336 -11.93 29.19 -15.98
N GLU A 337 -11.67 28.54 -14.82
CA GLU A 337 -12.51 27.45 -14.32
C GLU A 337 -13.95 27.90 -14.14
N ARG A 338 -14.15 29.14 -13.64
CA ARG A 338 -15.48 29.70 -13.45
C ARG A 338 -16.21 29.89 -14.78
N LEU A 339 -15.54 30.41 -15.78
CA LEU A 339 -16.11 30.58 -17.12
C LEU A 339 -16.46 29.24 -17.76
N GLU A 340 -15.55 28.27 -17.70
CA GLU A 340 -15.80 26.91 -18.22
C GLU A 340 -16.95 26.19 -17.48
N ARG A 341 -17.17 26.50 -16.21
CA ARG A 341 -18.30 25.96 -15.42
C ARG A 341 -19.61 26.62 -15.80
N ASP A 342 -19.60 27.94 -16.00
CA ASP A 342 -20.79 28.72 -16.37
C ASP A 342 -21.24 28.44 -17.81
N GLU A 343 -20.34 27.94 -18.68
CA GLU A 343 -20.66 27.50 -20.07
C GLU A 343 -21.25 26.06 -20.12
N LEU A 344 -21.13 25.27 -19.05
CA LEU A 344 -21.64 23.87 -18.99
C LEU A 344 -23.03 23.77 -18.35
N TYR A 345 -23.62 24.87 -17.86
CA TYR A 345 -24.96 24.97 -17.31
C TYR A 345 -25.78 26.01 -18.09
#